data_03bb9614cae1bf19d6a77fd32634b892
#
_entry.id   03bb9614cae1bf19d6a77fd32634b892
#
_cell.length_a   1.000
_cell.length_b   1.000
_cell.length_c   1.000
_cell.angle_alpha   90.00
_cell.angle_beta   90.00
_cell.angle_gamma   90.00
#
_symmetry.space_group_name_H-M   'P 1'
#
loop_
_entity.id
_entity.type
_entity.pdbx_description
1 polymer ?
#
loop_
_entity_poly.entity_id
_entity_poly.type
_entity_poly.pdbx_seq_one_letter_code
_entity_poly.pdbx_strand_id
1 'polypeptide(L)'
;MTSIQTFTSFTTSNCYVVTPENNSDVCYIIDLPPDVEPALEYVRNNNLSIGGCLLTHGHFDHSLGMEKADGKIYINLDDEFLARNPQEQLSAFTNSELEVQEYTGELNDIFSFKNENIDIFSNPGHTKGSISYEFKNLGVVFTGDFVFAEGIGRTDLYSGSLSEMKDSINNIFLSFNKDLEVFPGHGNTDTVNNILNYNSYLKGFING
;
A
#
# COMPACT_ATOMS: atom_id res chain seq x y z
N MET A 1 6.30 -11.13 19.85
CA MET A 1 5.23 -10.22 19.34
C MET A 1 5.16 -10.46 17.86
N THR A 2 3.96 -10.44 17.29
CA THR A 2 3.81 -10.47 15.83
C THR A 2 4.43 -9.22 15.25
N SER A 3 5.27 -9.40 14.24
CA SER A 3 5.98 -8.29 13.58
C SER A 3 5.07 -7.38 12.77
N ILE A 4 3.81 -7.77 12.53
CA ILE A 4 2.84 -7.04 11.71
C ILE A 4 1.50 -6.97 12.44
N GLN A 5 0.95 -5.76 12.54
CA GLN A 5 -0.41 -5.50 13.02
C GLN A 5 -1.23 -4.90 11.88
N THR A 6 -2.40 -5.46 11.63
CA THR A 6 -3.32 -5.02 10.59
C THR A 6 -4.46 -4.22 11.20
N PHE A 7 -4.78 -3.10 10.60
CA PHE A 7 -5.91 -2.23 10.94
C PHE A 7 -6.73 -2.02 9.66
N THR A 8 -7.96 -2.54 9.65
CA THR A 8 -8.84 -2.38 8.49
C THR A 8 -9.73 -1.17 8.68
N SER A 9 -9.68 -0.25 7.73
CA SER A 9 -10.46 0.98 7.68
C SER A 9 -11.95 0.71 7.40
N PHE A 10 -12.81 1.69 7.68
CA PHE A 10 -14.21 1.67 7.23
C PHE A 10 -14.32 1.70 5.70
N THR A 11 -13.30 2.17 4.99
CA THR A 11 -13.18 2.09 3.52
C THR A 11 -12.78 0.69 3.03
N THR A 12 -12.59 -0.26 3.93
CA THR A 12 -12.09 -1.63 3.70
C THR A 12 -10.62 -1.72 3.31
N SER A 13 -9.91 -0.59 3.22
CA SER A 13 -8.45 -0.59 3.02
C SER A 13 -7.71 -1.05 4.27
N ASN A 14 -6.58 -1.68 4.09
CA ASN A 14 -5.71 -2.16 5.16
C ASN A 14 -4.58 -1.17 5.41
N CYS A 15 -4.34 -0.88 6.68
CA CYS A 15 -3.15 -0.19 7.18
C CYS A 15 -2.34 -1.19 8.01
N TYR A 16 -1.03 -1.19 7.85
CA TYR A 16 -0.16 -2.12 8.56
C TYR A 16 0.89 -1.38 9.39
N VAL A 17 1.04 -1.75 10.65
CA VAL A 17 2.19 -1.35 11.48
C VAL A 17 3.17 -2.52 11.49
N VAL A 18 4.36 -2.30 10.95
CA VAL A 18 5.37 -3.32 10.72
C VAL A 18 6.61 -3.03 11.57
N THR A 19 6.98 -3.96 12.45
CA THR A 19 8.26 -3.93 13.18
C THR A 19 9.22 -4.93 12.52
N PRO A 20 10.25 -4.48 11.78
CA PRO A 20 11.06 -5.36 10.93
C PRO A 20 11.95 -6.34 11.69
N GLU A 21 12.20 -6.09 12.97
CA GLU A 21 13.03 -6.94 13.81
C GLU A 21 12.38 -7.19 15.17
N ASN A 22 12.59 -8.38 15.73
CA ASN A 22 12.20 -8.70 17.09
C ASN A 22 12.88 -7.74 18.08
N ASN A 23 12.12 -7.07 18.92
CA ASN A 23 12.55 -6.04 19.88
C ASN A 23 13.06 -4.73 19.23
N SER A 24 12.70 -4.43 18.00
CA SER A 24 12.92 -3.09 17.43
C SER A 24 11.95 -2.10 18.06
N ASP A 25 12.48 -0.94 18.46
CA ASP A 25 11.64 0.21 18.86
C ASP A 25 11.20 1.03 17.65
N VAL A 26 11.59 0.61 16.44
CA VAL A 26 11.23 1.28 15.17
C VAL A 26 10.19 0.47 14.43
N CYS A 27 9.14 1.13 13.97
CA CYS A 27 8.14 0.57 13.07
C CYS A 27 8.02 1.39 11.79
N TYR A 28 7.43 0.77 10.77
CA TYR A 28 6.96 1.41 9.54
C TYR A 28 5.45 1.28 9.46
N ILE A 29 4.78 2.31 8.92
CA ILE A 29 3.36 2.27 8.68
C ILE A 29 3.17 2.18 7.17
N ILE A 30 2.46 1.14 6.72
CA ILE A 30 2.09 0.97 5.32
C ILE A 30 0.66 1.46 5.15
N ASP A 31 0.49 2.48 4.35
CA ASP A 31 -0.73 3.23 4.08
C ASP A 31 -1.33 3.95 5.30
N LEU A 32 -2.01 5.04 5.02
CA LEU A 32 -2.61 5.96 5.99
C LEU A 32 -4.07 6.23 5.61
N PRO A 33 -4.99 5.27 5.87
CA PRO A 33 -6.41 5.45 5.57
C PRO A 33 -7.06 6.57 6.39
N PRO A 34 -8.31 6.99 6.06
CA PRO A 34 -9.01 8.08 6.73
C PRO A 34 -9.09 7.94 8.26
N ASP A 35 -9.26 6.72 8.75
CA ASP A 35 -9.38 6.36 10.17
C ASP A 35 -8.13 5.64 10.67
N VAL A 36 -6.95 6.20 10.40
CA VAL A 36 -5.64 5.65 10.79
C VAL A 36 -5.37 5.68 12.30
N GLU A 37 -6.20 6.37 13.09
CA GLU A 37 -5.99 6.57 14.54
C GLU A 37 -5.72 5.28 15.31
N PRO A 38 -6.42 4.15 15.11
CA PRO A 38 -6.12 2.90 15.82
C PRO A 38 -4.69 2.41 15.60
N ALA A 39 -4.14 2.57 14.38
CA ALA A 39 -2.77 2.23 14.08
C ALA A 39 -1.77 3.16 14.82
N LEU A 40 -2.04 4.46 14.82
CA LEU A 40 -1.23 5.46 15.54
C LEU A 40 -1.30 5.27 17.07
N GLU A 41 -2.47 4.89 17.61
CA GLU A 41 -2.63 4.55 19.01
C GLU A 41 -1.82 3.28 19.37
N TYR A 42 -1.84 2.27 18.52
CA TYR A 42 -1.00 1.08 18.71
C TYR A 42 0.48 1.45 18.77
N VAL A 43 0.97 2.29 17.88
CA VAL A 43 2.37 2.78 17.86
C VAL A 43 2.70 3.47 19.20
N ARG A 44 1.86 4.41 19.64
CA ARG A 44 2.06 5.13 20.91
C ARG A 44 2.05 4.20 22.14
N ASN A 45 1.05 3.31 22.20
CA ASN A 45 0.86 2.40 23.35
C ASN A 45 1.99 1.37 23.50
N ASN A 46 2.69 1.06 22.40
CA ASN A 46 3.83 0.16 22.39
C ASN A 46 5.18 0.90 22.42
N ASN A 47 5.18 2.22 22.58
CA ASN A 47 6.39 3.09 22.61
C ASN A 47 7.27 2.90 21.36
N LEU A 48 6.64 2.71 20.19
CA LEU A 48 7.35 2.56 18.92
C LEU A 48 7.66 3.94 18.31
N SER A 49 8.81 4.03 17.65
CA SER A 49 9.20 5.20 16.84
C SER A 49 8.90 4.92 15.37
N ILE A 50 8.23 5.86 14.69
CA ILE A 50 7.93 5.72 13.26
C ILE A 50 9.18 6.02 12.45
N GLY A 51 9.75 5.00 11.80
CA GLY A 51 10.86 5.12 10.86
C GLY A 51 10.44 5.68 9.48
N GLY A 52 9.16 5.58 9.16
CA GLY A 52 8.54 6.12 7.96
C GLY A 52 7.13 5.61 7.74
N CYS A 53 6.30 6.43 7.10
CA CYS A 53 5.01 6.04 6.56
C CYS A 53 5.19 5.81 5.05
N LEU A 54 4.95 4.60 4.59
CA LEU A 54 5.23 4.16 3.22
C LEU A 54 3.90 3.95 2.51
N LEU A 55 3.52 4.89 1.62
CA LEU A 55 2.28 4.76 0.87
C LEU A 55 2.49 3.84 -0.34
N THR A 56 1.57 2.90 -0.51
CA THR A 56 1.57 2.02 -1.68
C THR A 56 1.14 2.76 -2.94
N HIS A 57 0.21 3.71 -2.81
CA HIS A 57 -0.26 4.57 -3.89
C HIS A 57 -1.06 5.77 -3.31
N GLY A 58 -1.54 6.65 -4.20
CA GLY A 58 -2.13 7.93 -3.81
C GLY A 58 -3.64 7.97 -3.65
N HIS A 59 -4.38 6.85 -3.69
CA HIS A 59 -5.82 6.89 -3.52
C HIS A 59 -6.21 7.29 -2.09
N PHE A 60 -7.37 7.99 -1.97
CA PHE A 60 -7.81 8.61 -0.73
C PHE A 60 -7.99 7.63 0.43
N ASP A 61 -8.41 6.42 0.15
CA ASP A 61 -8.61 5.36 1.14
C ASP A 61 -7.30 4.74 1.65
N HIS A 62 -6.16 5.09 1.04
CA HIS A 62 -4.81 4.74 1.48
C HIS A 62 -3.98 5.94 1.95
N SER A 63 -4.43 7.19 1.69
CA SER A 63 -3.61 8.38 1.92
C SER A 63 -4.29 9.48 2.74
N LEU A 64 -5.62 9.47 2.92
CA LEU A 64 -6.35 10.59 3.53
C LEU A 64 -6.00 10.84 5.01
N GLY A 65 -5.42 9.86 5.69
CA GLY A 65 -4.95 9.98 7.07
C GLY A 65 -3.57 10.63 7.24
N MET A 66 -2.92 11.09 6.15
CA MET A 66 -1.56 11.65 6.19
C MET A 66 -1.37 12.78 7.18
N GLU A 67 -2.35 13.67 7.34
CA GLU A 67 -2.26 14.81 8.28
C GLU A 67 -2.18 14.39 9.76
N LYS A 68 -2.56 13.15 10.08
CA LYS A 68 -2.56 12.62 11.43
C LYS A 68 -1.25 11.92 11.80
N ALA A 69 -0.39 11.65 10.82
CA ALA A 69 0.84 10.87 11.02
C ALA A 69 1.99 11.74 11.51
N ASP A 70 2.70 11.28 12.55
CA ASP A 70 3.85 11.95 13.14
C ASP A 70 5.19 11.51 12.52
N GLY A 71 5.18 10.95 11.29
CA GLY A 71 6.37 10.44 10.62
C GLY A 71 6.61 11.07 9.25
N LYS A 72 7.80 10.86 8.68
CA LYS A 72 8.04 11.19 7.28
C LYS A 72 7.18 10.30 6.39
N ILE A 73 6.48 10.92 5.45
CA ILE A 73 5.63 10.21 4.48
C ILE A 73 6.39 10.07 3.18
N TYR A 74 6.46 8.84 2.69
CA TYR A 74 7.11 8.47 1.44
C TYR A 74 6.06 7.94 0.47
N ILE A 75 6.12 8.42 -0.77
CA ILE A 75 5.24 8.03 -1.88
C ILE A 75 6.02 8.05 -3.18
N ASN A 76 5.63 7.28 -4.17
CA ASN A 76 6.07 7.53 -5.52
C ASN A 76 5.46 8.84 -6.04
N LEU A 77 6.29 9.80 -6.44
CA LEU A 77 5.83 11.13 -6.84
C LEU A 77 4.96 11.14 -8.11
N ASP A 78 4.91 10.05 -8.86
CA ASP A 78 3.91 9.88 -9.92
C ASP A 78 2.46 9.86 -9.39
N ASP A 79 2.26 9.58 -8.09
CA ASP A 79 0.96 9.63 -7.41
C ASP A 79 0.80 10.85 -6.48
N GLU A 80 1.75 11.79 -6.47
CA GLU A 80 1.67 12.98 -5.62
C GLU A 80 0.35 13.75 -5.82
N PHE A 81 -0.09 13.90 -7.08
CA PHE A 81 -1.34 14.57 -7.39
C PHE A 81 -2.54 13.88 -6.75
N LEU A 82 -2.64 12.56 -6.83
CA LEU A 82 -3.72 11.78 -6.22
C LEU A 82 -3.73 11.96 -4.69
N ALA A 83 -2.58 11.79 -4.04
CA ALA A 83 -2.47 11.88 -2.59
C ALA A 83 -2.82 13.29 -2.07
N ARG A 84 -2.46 14.36 -2.81
CA ARG A 84 -2.76 15.73 -2.41
C ARG A 84 -4.21 16.15 -2.65
N ASN A 85 -4.89 15.55 -3.64
CA ASN A 85 -6.20 15.97 -4.12
C ASN A 85 -7.30 14.91 -3.90
N PRO A 86 -7.60 14.53 -2.65
CA PRO A 86 -8.58 13.48 -2.34
C PRO A 86 -10.01 13.87 -2.75
N GLN A 87 -10.33 15.18 -2.81
CA GLN A 87 -11.66 15.68 -3.15
C GLN A 87 -12.10 15.26 -4.56
N GLU A 88 -11.19 15.27 -5.54
CA GLU A 88 -11.49 14.85 -6.90
C GLU A 88 -11.88 13.37 -6.97
N GLN A 89 -11.20 12.54 -6.20
CA GLN A 89 -11.49 11.11 -6.11
C GLN A 89 -12.81 10.86 -5.40
N LEU A 90 -13.04 11.48 -4.24
CA LEU A 90 -14.28 11.35 -3.47
C LEU A 90 -15.51 11.75 -4.30
N SER A 91 -15.42 12.81 -5.08
CA SER A 91 -16.50 13.26 -5.96
C SER A 91 -16.85 12.23 -7.05
N ALA A 92 -15.88 11.42 -7.46
CA ALA A 92 -16.10 10.33 -8.44
C ALA A 92 -16.74 9.08 -7.79
N PHE A 93 -16.50 8.83 -6.51
CA PHE A 93 -16.97 7.64 -5.80
C PHE A 93 -18.23 7.85 -4.98
N THR A 94 -18.46 9.06 -4.51
CA THR A 94 -19.58 9.36 -3.61
C THR A 94 -20.31 10.59 -4.10
N ASN A 95 -21.66 10.58 -4.02
CA ASN A 95 -22.47 11.79 -4.17
C ASN A 95 -22.47 12.60 -2.85
N SER A 96 -21.45 12.44 -2.01
CA SER A 96 -21.39 13.11 -0.72
C SER A 96 -20.88 14.56 -0.88
N GLU A 97 -21.49 15.47 -0.15
CA GLU A 97 -21.04 16.86 -0.02
C GLU A 97 -19.87 17.00 0.99
N LEU A 98 -19.15 15.91 1.29
CA LEU A 98 -17.98 15.95 2.16
C LEU A 98 -16.87 16.75 1.46
N GLU A 99 -16.56 17.90 2.02
CA GLU A 99 -15.41 18.70 1.63
C GLU A 99 -14.18 18.16 2.37
N VAL A 100 -13.18 17.71 1.60
CA VAL A 100 -11.88 17.28 2.12
C VAL A 100 -10.82 18.23 1.61
N GLN A 101 -9.95 18.68 2.52
CA GLN A 101 -8.89 19.62 2.17
C GLN A 101 -7.74 18.90 1.45
N GLU A 102 -7.05 19.66 0.60
CA GLU A 102 -5.81 19.22 -0.03
C GLU A 102 -4.73 18.99 1.04
N TYR A 103 -3.96 17.93 0.89
CA TYR A 103 -2.79 17.72 1.73
C TYR A 103 -1.65 18.66 1.33
N THR A 104 -1.22 19.49 2.26
CA THR A 104 -0.15 20.51 2.04
C THR A 104 1.16 20.16 2.73
N GLY A 105 1.20 19.05 3.46
CA GLY A 105 2.40 18.59 4.15
C GLY A 105 3.52 18.11 3.21
N GLU A 106 4.65 17.77 3.79
CA GLU A 106 5.80 17.26 3.04
C GLU A 106 5.54 15.81 2.57
N LEU A 107 5.77 15.55 1.29
CA LEU A 107 5.84 14.22 0.69
C LEU A 107 7.28 13.97 0.20
N ASN A 108 7.82 12.83 0.56
CA ASN A 108 9.17 12.43 0.16
C ASN A 108 9.07 11.37 -0.94
N ASP A 109 9.97 11.46 -1.92
CA ASP A 109 10.08 10.44 -2.96
C ASP A 109 10.48 9.11 -2.34
N ILE A 110 9.67 8.06 -2.59
CA ILE A 110 9.93 6.71 -2.08
C ILE A 110 11.30 6.18 -2.52
N PHE A 111 11.79 6.55 -3.69
CA PHE A 111 13.10 6.12 -4.16
C PHE A 111 14.27 6.80 -3.43
N SER A 112 14.00 7.83 -2.63
CA SER A 112 14.96 8.39 -1.67
C SER A 112 15.04 7.62 -0.36
N PHE A 113 14.03 6.81 -0.03
CA PHE A 113 14.00 5.97 1.16
C PHE A 113 15.08 4.88 1.09
N LYS A 114 15.82 4.70 2.18
CA LYS A 114 16.93 3.73 2.24
C LYS A 114 16.77 2.83 3.45
N ASN A 115 16.56 1.56 3.19
CA ASN A 115 16.59 0.50 4.20
C ASN A 115 17.04 -0.80 3.50
N GLU A 116 18.09 -1.44 3.99
CA GLU A 116 18.68 -2.64 3.38
C GLU A 116 17.77 -3.87 3.43
N ASN A 117 16.78 -3.87 4.34
CA ASN A 117 15.84 -4.96 4.55
C ASN A 117 14.50 -4.75 3.83
N ILE A 118 14.31 -3.62 3.16
CA ILE A 118 13.07 -3.29 2.44
C ILE A 118 13.40 -3.05 0.97
N ASP A 119 12.93 -3.94 0.11
CA ASP A 119 12.99 -3.74 -1.33
C ASP A 119 11.71 -3.06 -1.82
N ILE A 120 11.86 -2.15 -2.78
CA ILE A 120 10.79 -1.31 -3.33
C ILE A 120 10.62 -1.67 -4.80
N PHE A 121 9.41 -2.07 -5.17
CA PHE A 121 9.06 -2.45 -6.54
C PHE A 121 8.02 -1.49 -7.10
N SER A 122 8.35 -0.81 -8.21
CA SER A 122 7.37 -0.03 -8.96
C SER A 122 6.52 -0.96 -9.81
N ASN A 123 5.21 -0.95 -9.55
CA ASN A 123 4.23 -1.81 -10.23
C ASN A 123 3.03 -1.02 -10.74
N PRO A 124 3.25 -0.10 -11.71
CA PRO A 124 2.17 0.71 -12.26
C PRO A 124 1.06 -0.13 -12.86
N GLY A 125 -0.16 0.43 -12.84
CA GLY A 125 -1.33 -0.21 -13.43
C GLY A 125 -2.62 0.12 -12.71
N HIS A 126 -2.71 -0.04 -11.39
CA HIS A 126 -3.82 0.49 -10.60
C HIS A 126 -3.75 2.01 -10.55
N THR A 127 -2.59 2.54 -10.18
CA THR A 127 -2.16 3.90 -10.42
C THR A 127 -0.79 3.91 -11.09
N LYS A 128 -0.38 5.06 -11.61
CA LYS A 128 0.96 5.23 -12.19
C LYS A 128 2.07 5.10 -11.16
N GLY A 129 1.80 5.56 -9.93
CA GLY A 129 2.75 5.55 -8.81
C GLY A 129 2.66 4.33 -7.90
N SER A 130 1.93 3.28 -8.27
CA SER A 130 1.78 2.08 -7.43
C SER A 130 3.11 1.42 -7.10
N ILE A 131 3.29 1.08 -5.81
CA ILE A 131 4.50 0.49 -5.23
C ILE A 131 4.16 -0.74 -4.41
N SER A 132 5.01 -1.77 -4.47
CA SER A 132 5.05 -2.87 -3.49
C SER A 132 6.31 -2.79 -2.64
N TYR A 133 6.20 -3.22 -1.37
CA TYR A 133 7.29 -3.24 -0.39
C TYR A 133 7.54 -4.66 0.10
N GLU A 134 8.70 -5.24 -0.21
CA GLU A 134 9.12 -6.52 0.37
C GLU A 134 9.98 -6.30 1.61
N PHE A 135 9.54 -6.82 2.74
CA PHE A 135 10.31 -6.88 3.98
C PHE A 135 11.03 -8.22 4.04
N LYS A 136 12.26 -8.25 3.54
CA LYS A 136 13.07 -9.47 3.36
C LYS A 136 13.20 -10.32 4.61
N ASN A 137 13.47 -9.69 5.75
CA ASN A 137 13.64 -10.38 7.03
C ASN A 137 12.36 -11.03 7.56
N LEU A 138 11.20 -10.58 7.10
CA LEU A 138 9.90 -11.11 7.48
C LEU A 138 9.34 -12.12 6.47
N GLY A 139 9.86 -12.14 5.25
CA GLY A 139 9.33 -12.95 4.17
C GLY A 139 7.94 -12.52 3.71
N VAL A 140 7.67 -11.22 3.69
CA VAL A 140 6.37 -10.65 3.36
C VAL A 140 6.49 -9.54 2.31
N VAL A 141 5.41 -9.32 1.55
CA VAL A 141 5.30 -8.21 0.60
C VAL A 141 3.96 -7.51 0.75
N PHE A 142 3.99 -6.19 0.89
CA PHE A 142 2.83 -5.31 0.89
C PHE A 142 2.58 -4.83 -0.53
N THR A 143 1.45 -5.20 -1.11
CA THR A 143 1.17 -4.96 -2.54
C THR A 143 0.26 -3.78 -2.81
N GLY A 144 -0.34 -3.18 -1.78
CA GLY A 144 -1.40 -2.20 -2.00
C GLY A 144 -2.48 -2.77 -2.92
N ASP A 145 -2.95 -1.96 -3.83
CA ASP A 145 -3.99 -2.35 -4.78
C ASP A 145 -3.43 -2.93 -6.09
N PHE A 146 -2.26 -3.53 -6.04
CA PHE A 146 -1.68 -4.23 -7.18
C PHE A 146 -2.31 -5.61 -7.36
N VAL A 147 -2.11 -6.51 -6.39
CA VAL A 147 -2.63 -7.89 -6.43
C VAL A 147 -3.21 -8.24 -5.06
N PHE A 148 -4.42 -8.79 -5.06
CA PHE A 148 -5.13 -9.31 -3.91
C PHE A 148 -5.15 -10.84 -3.90
N ALA A 149 -5.61 -11.45 -2.81
CA ALA A 149 -5.80 -12.91 -2.77
C ALA A 149 -6.72 -13.41 -3.91
N GLU A 150 -7.82 -12.69 -4.19
CA GLU A 150 -8.87 -13.13 -5.13
C GLU A 150 -9.05 -12.19 -6.34
N GLY A 151 -8.19 -11.19 -6.52
CA GLY A 151 -8.34 -10.19 -7.58
C GLY A 151 -7.08 -9.38 -7.83
N ILE A 152 -7.25 -8.33 -8.64
CA ILE A 152 -6.25 -7.29 -8.88
C ILE A 152 -6.92 -5.92 -8.71
N GLY A 153 -6.15 -4.88 -8.48
CA GLY A 153 -6.63 -3.51 -8.48
C GLY A 153 -7.27 -3.13 -9.82
N ARG A 154 -8.33 -2.32 -9.77
CA ARG A 154 -8.96 -1.77 -10.97
C ARG A 154 -7.99 -0.84 -11.69
N THR A 155 -8.16 -0.71 -13.00
CA THR A 155 -7.24 0.04 -13.86
C THR A 155 -7.94 1.12 -14.68
N ASP A 156 -9.19 1.43 -14.34
CA ASP A 156 -10.07 2.35 -15.08
C ASP A 156 -10.25 3.71 -14.39
N LEU A 157 -9.51 3.95 -13.30
CA LEU A 157 -9.48 5.24 -12.61
C LEU A 157 -8.37 6.14 -13.17
N TYR A 158 -8.29 7.38 -12.65
CA TYR A 158 -7.24 8.33 -13.02
C TYR A 158 -5.85 7.69 -12.87
N SER A 159 -5.01 7.84 -13.87
CA SER A 159 -3.68 7.25 -14.01
C SER A 159 -3.62 5.71 -14.07
N GLY A 160 -4.76 5.01 -14.03
CA GLY A 160 -4.81 3.56 -14.19
C GLY A 160 -4.54 3.11 -15.62
N SER A 161 -3.95 1.92 -15.78
CA SER A 161 -3.58 1.37 -17.09
C SER A 161 -3.57 -0.16 -17.06
N LEU A 162 -4.47 -0.77 -17.85
CA LEU A 162 -4.55 -2.22 -17.96
C LEU A 162 -3.27 -2.84 -18.57
N SER A 163 -2.64 -2.16 -19.51
CA SER A 163 -1.40 -2.62 -20.13
C SER A 163 -0.24 -2.60 -19.13
N GLU A 164 -0.10 -1.52 -18.35
CA GLU A 164 0.93 -1.43 -17.31
C GLU A 164 0.68 -2.44 -16.19
N MET A 165 -0.58 -2.66 -15.78
CA MET A 165 -0.94 -3.71 -14.83
C MET A 165 -0.48 -5.08 -15.33
N LYS A 166 -0.71 -5.39 -16.60
CA LYS A 166 -0.27 -6.65 -17.22
C LYS A 166 1.26 -6.78 -17.19
N ASP A 167 1.97 -5.72 -17.56
CA ASP A 167 3.42 -5.69 -17.55
C ASP A 167 3.99 -5.84 -16.14
N SER A 168 3.39 -5.16 -15.16
CA SER A 168 3.76 -5.27 -13.75
C SER A 168 3.52 -6.68 -13.20
N ILE A 169 2.39 -7.32 -13.51
CA ILE A 169 2.14 -8.70 -13.12
C ILE A 169 3.23 -9.62 -13.69
N ASN A 170 3.53 -9.52 -14.98
CA ASN A 170 4.48 -10.41 -15.63
C ASN A 170 5.93 -10.18 -15.20
N ASN A 171 6.34 -8.93 -14.93
CA ASN A 171 7.71 -8.59 -14.63
C ASN A 171 8.02 -8.52 -13.13
N ILE A 172 7.02 -8.19 -12.29
CA ILE A 172 7.20 -7.99 -10.85
C ILE A 172 6.56 -9.12 -10.07
N PHE A 173 5.22 -9.31 -10.17
CA PHE A 173 4.53 -10.29 -9.31
C PHE A 173 5.01 -11.72 -9.55
N LEU A 174 5.22 -12.11 -10.82
CA LEU A 174 5.74 -13.43 -11.16
C LEU A 174 7.21 -13.65 -10.74
N SER A 175 7.96 -12.58 -10.44
CA SER A 175 9.34 -12.67 -9.95
C SER A 175 9.43 -12.89 -8.44
N PHE A 176 8.36 -12.65 -7.68
CA PHE A 176 8.36 -12.84 -6.24
C PHE A 176 8.57 -14.30 -5.85
N ASN A 177 9.28 -14.52 -4.74
CA ASN A 177 9.37 -15.84 -4.15
C ASN A 177 7.97 -16.35 -3.80
N LYS A 178 7.66 -17.59 -4.16
CA LYS A 178 6.36 -18.20 -3.98
C LYS A 178 5.93 -18.37 -2.52
N ASP A 179 6.90 -18.41 -1.62
CA ASP A 179 6.68 -18.56 -0.18
C ASP A 179 6.42 -17.22 0.53
N LEU A 180 6.57 -16.06 -0.16
CA LEU A 180 6.24 -14.76 0.41
C LEU A 180 4.75 -14.68 0.75
N GLU A 181 4.45 -14.16 1.92
CA GLU A 181 3.09 -13.80 2.31
C GLU A 181 2.77 -12.39 1.78
N VAL A 182 1.67 -12.28 1.07
CA VAL A 182 1.16 -11.03 0.47
C VAL A 182 0.19 -10.36 1.44
N PHE A 183 0.46 -9.11 1.74
CA PHE A 183 -0.37 -8.21 2.53
C PHE A 183 -0.96 -7.14 1.59
N PRO A 184 -2.20 -7.33 1.11
CA PRO A 184 -2.79 -6.46 0.10
C PRO A 184 -3.40 -5.18 0.70
N GLY A 185 -3.68 -4.20 -0.16
CA GLY A 185 -4.43 -2.99 0.21
C GLY A 185 -5.85 -3.27 0.67
N HIS A 186 -6.48 -4.34 0.17
CA HIS A 186 -7.83 -4.79 0.57
C HIS A 186 -7.90 -6.31 0.73
N GLY A 187 -8.74 -6.74 1.66
CA GLY A 187 -9.04 -8.17 1.88
C GLY A 187 -7.99 -8.90 2.71
N ASN A 188 -7.94 -10.21 2.54
CA ASN A 188 -7.11 -11.10 3.34
C ASN A 188 -5.71 -11.28 2.75
N THR A 189 -4.76 -11.64 3.63
CA THR A 189 -3.43 -12.11 3.23
C THR A 189 -3.50 -13.51 2.60
N ASP A 190 -2.56 -13.81 1.73
CA ASP A 190 -2.34 -15.15 1.19
C ASP A 190 -0.89 -15.26 0.68
N THR A 191 -0.40 -16.46 0.39
CA THR A 191 0.93 -16.63 -0.20
C THR A 191 0.93 -16.34 -1.70
N VAL A 192 2.06 -15.88 -2.23
CA VAL A 192 2.25 -15.72 -3.68
C VAL A 192 1.88 -17.02 -4.41
N ASN A 193 2.28 -18.19 -3.87
CA ASN A 193 1.94 -19.49 -4.46
C ASN A 193 0.43 -19.73 -4.57
N ASN A 194 -0.33 -19.46 -3.52
CA ASN A 194 -1.78 -19.63 -3.54
C ASN A 194 -2.45 -18.65 -4.50
N ILE A 195 -2.03 -17.39 -4.49
CA ILE A 195 -2.54 -16.36 -5.40
C ILE A 195 -2.32 -16.78 -6.86
N LEU A 196 -1.13 -17.25 -7.20
CA LEU A 196 -0.84 -17.75 -8.56
C LEU A 196 -1.72 -18.94 -8.97
N ASN A 197 -2.06 -19.81 -8.01
CA ASN A 197 -2.85 -21.01 -8.29
C ASN A 197 -4.37 -20.74 -8.32
N TYR A 198 -4.87 -19.81 -7.52
CA TYR A 198 -6.32 -19.68 -7.28
C TYR A 198 -6.92 -18.37 -7.75
N ASN A 199 -6.13 -17.28 -7.89
CA ASN A 199 -6.65 -16.01 -8.38
C ASN A 199 -6.98 -16.11 -9.88
N SER A 200 -8.28 -16.10 -10.19
CA SER A 200 -8.77 -16.26 -11.56
C SER A 200 -8.45 -15.07 -12.47
N TYR A 201 -8.34 -13.87 -11.89
CA TYR A 201 -7.97 -12.66 -12.65
C TYR A 201 -6.53 -12.74 -13.16
N LEU A 202 -5.59 -13.16 -12.30
CA LEU A 202 -4.19 -13.34 -12.70
C LEU A 202 -4.04 -14.35 -13.84
N LYS A 203 -4.81 -15.43 -13.84
CA LYS A 203 -4.76 -16.45 -14.91
C LYS A 203 -5.07 -15.87 -16.28
N GLY A 204 -5.95 -14.86 -16.35
CA GLY A 204 -6.26 -14.13 -17.59
C GLY A 204 -5.08 -13.30 -18.12
N PHE A 205 -4.17 -12.87 -17.25
CA PHE A 205 -3.00 -12.07 -17.64
C PHE A 205 -1.78 -12.91 -18.00
N ILE A 206 -1.59 -14.06 -17.33
CA ILE A 206 -0.41 -14.92 -17.52
C ILE A 206 -0.52 -15.78 -18.78
N ASN A 207 -1.74 -16.15 -19.18
CA ASN A 207 -2.00 -17.06 -20.30
C ASN A 207 -2.48 -16.36 -21.59
N GLY A 208 -2.51 -15.05 -21.64
CA GLY A 208 -2.87 -14.20 -22.78
C GLY A 208 -1.66 -13.47 -23.30
#